data_0c48e3e7957fc6ec662041006abf673d
#
_entry.id   0c48e3e7957fc6ec662041006abf673d
#
_cell.length_a   1.000
_cell.length_b   1.000
_cell.length_c   1.000
_cell.angle_alpha   90.00
_cell.angle_beta   90.00
_cell.angle_gamma   90.00
#
_symmetry.space_group_name_H-M   'P 1'
#
loop_
_entity.id
_entity.type
_entity.pdbx_description
1 polymer ?
#
loop_
_entity_poly.entity_id
_entity_poly.type
_entity_poly.pdbx_seq_one_letter_code
_entity_poly.pdbx_strand_id
1 'polypeptide(L)'
;MPTLGLTPASLRVVRELGFGQWTPIQEQAVPVLLRGADLVGQSATGSGKTVAFGLPLLERLALDAPQLQALVLCPTRELATQVAGSIRALARHRPGLRVVILAGGTPATPQRQALEQGVHVAVGTPGRVLDHLARGLDLSRVTTIVLDEADRMLDMGFGVSVEKILSAAPTERQTLFFSATFPQSIAAMSKRWQRKPIHITIADNAATKPEIRQVAHLVAPPDRLKALVAILRAHRPRSVLVFCNFKETVRVVTTALTSAHFGAEALHGDLEQRDRDRVMAKFRNGTTHILVATDVAARGLDISGLAAVIQFELATTPATYVHRIGRTGRAGTPGLAIALVVAADQQRLQACDKVSGGGIERLPLPTPTSAKVTASENHTPAVLGAVETLFISGGRVDKLRPSDILGALTGDAGLQATAIGRIEISDRFTYVALSAAVLQQLLRSHPTLRIKAHNFRLERVR
;
A
#
# COMPACT_ATOMS: atom_id res chain seq x y z
N MET A 1 -17.63 -19.82 -10.17
CA MET A 1 -16.70 -19.64 -9.04
C MET A 1 -17.08 -20.64 -7.96
N PRO A 2 -16.20 -21.56 -7.51
CA PRO A 2 -16.51 -22.52 -6.46
C PRO A 2 -16.78 -21.80 -5.12
N THR A 3 -17.60 -22.41 -4.25
CA THR A 3 -18.04 -21.77 -3.00
C THR A 3 -16.99 -21.74 -1.90
N LEU A 4 -15.99 -22.60 -1.97
CA LEU A 4 -14.89 -22.77 -0.98
C LEU A 4 -15.39 -22.99 0.46
N GLY A 5 -16.68 -23.33 0.67
CA GLY A 5 -17.29 -23.45 1.99
C GLY A 5 -17.79 -22.13 2.61
N LEU A 6 -17.75 -21.03 1.87
CA LEU A 6 -18.26 -19.73 2.31
C LEU A 6 -19.79 -19.66 2.29
N THR A 7 -20.35 -18.85 3.17
CA THR A 7 -21.80 -18.59 3.19
C THR A 7 -22.28 -17.85 1.94
N PRO A 8 -23.57 -17.96 1.58
CA PRO A 8 -24.14 -17.19 0.46
C PRO A 8 -23.95 -15.68 0.60
N ALA A 9 -23.96 -15.15 1.83
CA ALA A 9 -23.74 -13.73 2.10
C ALA A 9 -22.32 -13.28 1.70
N SER A 10 -21.30 -14.05 2.09
CA SER A 10 -19.90 -13.77 1.70
C SER A 10 -19.68 -13.93 0.20
N LEU A 11 -20.28 -14.93 -0.43
CA LEU A 11 -20.20 -15.11 -1.89
C LEU A 11 -20.87 -13.95 -2.66
N ARG A 12 -21.97 -13.41 -2.12
CA ARG A 12 -22.62 -12.23 -2.69
C ARG A 12 -21.70 -11.00 -2.67
N VAL A 13 -21.07 -10.71 -1.52
CA VAL A 13 -20.12 -9.59 -1.39
C VAL A 13 -18.96 -9.73 -2.38
N VAL A 14 -18.40 -10.91 -2.52
CA VAL A 14 -17.29 -11.19 -3.43
C VAL A 14 -17.68 -10.86 -4.88
N ARG A 15 -18.88 -11.24 -5.32
CA ARG A 15 -19.39 -10.89 -6.66
C ARG A 15 -19.62 -9.39 -6.81
N GLU A 16 -20.22 -8.73 -5.82
CA GLU A 16 -20.46 -7.28 -5.83
C GLU A 16 -19.17 -6.46 -5.85
N LEU A 17 -18.07 -6.99 -5.29
CA LEU A 17 -16.74 -6.38 -5.36
C LEU A 17 -16.01 -6.67 -6.69
N GLY A 18 -16.65 -7.40 -7.63
CA GLY A 18 -16.11 -7.66 -8.95
C GLY A 18 -15.06 -8.78 -9.02
N PHE A 19 -14.97 -9.63 -8.00
CA PHE A 19 -14.07 -10.78 -8.07
C PHE A 19 -14.68 -11.86 -8.96
N GLY A 20 -14.14 -12.04 -10.17
CA GLY A 20 -14.61 -13.04 -11.15
C GLY A 20 -14.09 -14.45 -10.87
N GLN A 21 -12.90 -14.56 -10.33
CA GLN A 21 -12.22 -15.84 -10.03
C GLN A 21 -11.43 -15.73 -8.72
N TRP A 22 -11.27 -16.87 -8.05
CA TRP A 22 -10.39 -16.95 -6.90
C TRP A 22 -8.92 -16.94 -7.34
N THR A 23 -8.09 -16.26 -6.58
CA THR A 23 -6.64 -16.40 -6.76
C THR A 23 -6.15 -17.71 -6.13
N PRO A 24 -4.99 -18.25 -6.57
CA PRO A 24 -4.49 -19.52 -6.04
C PRO A 24 -4.35 -19.56 -4.51
N ILE A 25 -3.94 -18.43 -3.88
CA ILE A 25 -3.86 -18.37 -2.42
C ILE A 25 -5.24 -18.41 -1.77
N GLN A 26 -6.27 -17.81 -2.39
CA GLN A 26 -7.63 -17.83 -1.89
C GLN A 26 -8.25 -19.24 -1.99
N GLU A 27 -8.07 -19.91 -3.12
CA GLU A 27 -8.58 -21.25 -3.34
C GLU A 27 -8.06 -22.26 -2.32
N GLN A 28 -6.74 -22.16 -2.02
CA GLN A 28 -6.11 -23.10 -1.08
C GLN A 28 -6.31 -22.71 0.38
N ALA A 29 -6.22 -21.41 0.72
CA ALA A 29 -6.26 -20.98 2.11
C ALA A 29 -7.68 -20.92 2.69
N VAL A 30 -8.68 -20.43 1.94
CA VAL A 30 -10.04 -20.22 2.48
C VAL A 30 -10.62 -21.49 3.09
N PRO A 31 -10.61 -22.68 2.45
CA PRO A 31 -11.15 -23.90 3.06
C PRO A 31 -10.40 -24.36 4.31
N VAL A 32 -9.08 -24.13 4.35
CA VAL A 32 -8.23 -24.45 5.51
C VAL A 32 -8.59 -23.58 6.70
N LEU A 33 -8.75 -22.29 6.47
CA LEU A 33 -9.00 -21.28 7.50
C LEU A 33 -10.42 -21.41 8.08
N LEU A 34 -11.41 -21.78 7.26
CA LEU A 34 -12.77 -22.04 7.73
C LEU A 34 -12.82 -23.22 8.72
N ARG A 35 -11.95 -24.22 8.58
CA ARG A 35 -11.80 -25.34 9.53
C ARG A 35 -11.10 -24.96 10.82
N GLY A 36 -10.57 -23.73 10.93
CA GLY A 36 -9.88 -23.24 12.14
C GLY A 36 -8.42 -23.69 12.26
N ALA A 37 -7.82 -24.23 11.21
CA ALA A 37 -6.42 -24.61 11.23
C ALA A 37 -5.49 -23.38 11.18
N ASP A 38 -4.32 -23.48 11.81
CA ASP A 38 -3.26 -22.50 11.66
C ASP A 38 -2.65 -22.62 10.26
N LEU A 39 -2.17 -21.49 9.74
CA LEU A 39 -1.67 -21.45 8.37
C LEU A 39 -0.45 -20.56 8.23
N VAL A 40 0.51 -21.03 7.43
CA VAL A 40 1.56 -20.20 6.82
C VAL A 40 1.22 -20.07 5.33
N GLY A 41 0.84 -18.87 4.91
CA GLY A 41 0.53 -18.54 3.52
C GLY A 41 1.66 -17.73 2.88
N GLN A 42 2.45 -18.38 2.02
CA GLN A 42 3.52 -17.70 1.29
C GLN A 42 3.04 -17.38 -0.13
N SER A 43 2.96 -16.08 -0.45
CA SER A 43 2.63 -15.61 -1.79
C SER A 43 3.03 -14.15 -1.97
N ALA A 44 3.23 -13.72 -3.22
CA ALA A 44 3.61 -12.37 -3.57
C ALA A 44 2.63 -11.30 -3.03
N THR A 45 3.10 -10.06 -2.94
CA THR A 45 2.22 -8.91 -2.60
C THR A 45 1.21 -8.71 -3.74
N GLY A 46 -0.06 -8.46 -3.40
CA GLY A 46 -1.13 -8.30 -4.40
C GLY A 46 -1.77 -9.60 -4.88
N SER A 47 -1.40 -10.75 -4.35
CA SER A 47 -1.98 -12.06 -4.68
C SER A 47 -3.40 -12.30 -4.11
N GLY A 48 -3.96 -11.35 -3.35
CA GLY A 48 -5.28 -11.47 -2.74
C GLY A 48 -5.28 -12.05 -1.32
N LYS A 49 -4.15 -12.01 -0.60
CA LYS A 49 -4.02 -12.51 0.79
C LYS A 49 -5.08 -11.96 1.74
N THR A 50 -5.35 -10.65 1.66
CA THR A 50 -6.33 -9.99 2.54
C THR A 50 -7.74 -10.58 2.41
N VAL A 51 -8.16 -10.94 1.20
CA VAL A 51 -9.43 -11.64 0.97
C VAL A 51 -9.37 -13.07 1.47
N ALA A 52 -8.22 -13.74 1.27
CA ALA A 52 -8.00 -15.13 1.68
C ALA A 52 -8.17 -15.34 3.19
N PHE A 53 -7.67 -14.41 4.03
CA PHE A 53 -7.90 -14.49 5.47
C PHE A 53 -9.12 -13.72 5.95
N GLY A 54 -9.50 -12.63 5.28
CA GLY A 54 -10.59 -11.76 5.72
C GLY A 54 -11.95 -12.41 5.63
N LEU A 55 -12.24 -13.21 4.60
CA LEU A 55 -13.50 -13.94 4.47
C LEU A 55 -13.69 -14.99 5.59
N PRO A 56 -12.74 -15.93 5.80
CA PRO A 56 -12.87 -16.90 6.89
C PRO A 56 -12.91 -16.25 8.28
N LEU A 57 -12.12 -15.19 8.49
CA LEU A 57 -12.16 -14.43 9.73
C LEU A 57 -13.55 -13.88 10.00
N LEU A 58 -14.19 -13.26 9.00
CA LEU A 58 -15.55 -12.73 9.12
C LEU A 58 -16.60 -13.79 9.36
N GLU A 59 -16.46 -14.98 8.75
CA GLU A 59 -17.40 -16.11 8.96
C GLU A 59 -17.40 -16.62 10.40
N ARG A 60 -16.31 -16.46 11.13
CA ARG A 60 -16.12 -16.97 12.49
C ARG A 60 -16.48 -15.97 13.59
N LEU A 61 -16.78 -14.71 13.25
CA LEU A 61 -17.12 -13.69 14.24
C LEU A 61 -18.56 -13.84 14.76
N ALA A 62 -18.71 -13.76 16.08
CA ALA A 62 -19.99 -13.58 16.73
C ALA A 62 -20.29 -12.08 16.85
N LEU A 63 -21.28 -11.55 16.12
CA LEU A 63 -21.57 -10.12 16.04
C LEU A 63 -22.50 -9.62 17.17
N ASP A 64 -23.14 -10.49 17.89
CA ASP A 64 -23.96 -10.24 19.06
C ASP A 64 -23.12 -9.84 20.31
N ALA A 65 -21.85 -10.23 20.33
CA ALA A 65 -20.92 -9.91 21.40
C ALA A 65 -19.86 -8.89 20.90
N PRO A 66 -19.96 -7.60 21.21
CA PRO A 66 -19.02 -6.57 20.75
C PRO A 66 -17.69 -6.64 21.54
N GLN A 67 -17.03 -7.78 21.51
CA GLN A 67 -15.74 -8.06 22.13
C GLN A 67 -14.71 -8.29 21.04
N LEU A 68 -13.44 -7.99 21.35
CA LEU A 68 -12.34 -8.20 20.41
C LEU A 68 -12.09 -9.69 20.19
N GLN A 69 -12.44 -10.19 19.02
CA GLN A 69 -12.35 -11.61 18.63
C GLN A 69 -11.22 -11.86 17.62
N ALA A 70 -10.85 -10.84 16.85
CA ALA A 70 -9.81 -10.99 15.85
C ALA A 70 -8.84 -9.81 15.88
N LEU A 71 -7.53 -10.12 15.82
CA LEU A 71 -6.44 -9.14 15.74
C LEU A 71 -5.62 -9.38 14.47
N VAL A 72 -5.48 -8.36 13.64
CA VAL A 72 -4.62 -8.38 12.46
C VAL A 72 -3.45 -7.44 12.70
N LEU A 73 -2.23 -7.96 12.67
CA LEU A 73 -0.99 -7.20 12.80
C LEU A 73 -0.42 -6.91 11.40
N CYS A 74 -0.08 -5.66 11.17
CA CYS A 74 0.51 -5.16 9.94
C CYS A 74 1.77 -4.36 10.25
N PRO A 75 2.83 -4.39 9.40
CA PRO A 75 4.08 -3.67 9.63
C PRO A 75 3.92 -2.15 9.64
N THR A 76 2.94 -1.63 8.90
CA THR A 76 2.75 -0.18 8.74
C THR A 76 1.31 0.22 8.95
N ARG A 77 1.11 1.50 9.26
CA ARG A 77 -0.21 2.11 9.43
C ARG A 77 -1.01 2.08 8.14
N GLU A 78 -0.37 2.37 7.04
CA GLU A 78 -0.98 2.40 5.72
C GLU A 78 -1.56 1.03 5.36
N LEU A 79 -0.79 -0.04 5.58
CA LEU A 79 -1.28 -1.40 5.37
C LEU A 79 -2.42 -1.74 6.34
N ALA A 80 -2.31 -1.37 7.61
CA ALA A 80 -3.40 -1.57 8.57
C ALA A 80 -4.69 -0.86 8.14
N THR A 81 -4.57 0.36 7.60
CA THR A 81 -5.72 1.11 7.07
C THR A 81 -6.33 0.43 5.84
N GLN A 82 -5.50 -0.08 4.94
CA GLN A 82 -5.92 -0.81 3.74
C GLN A 82 -6.62 -2.12 4.12
N VAL A 83 -6.03 -2.91 5.00
CA VAL A 83 -6.60 -4.18 5.49
C VAL A 83 -7.93 -3.95 6.20
N ALA A 84 -8.01 -2.95 7.08
CA ALA A 84 -9.27 -2.58 7.75
C ALA A 84 -10.34 -2.14 6.74
N GLY A 85 -9.97 -1.38 5.71
CA GLY A 85 -10.84 -1.02 4.60
C GLY A 85 -11.36 -2.23 3.83
N SER A 86 -10.49 -3.18 3.52
CA SER A 86 -10.85 -4.43 2.85
C SER A 86 -11.79 -5.28 3.71
N ILE A 87 -11.51 -5.44 5.01
CA ILE A 87 -12.38 -6.17 5.94
C ILE A 87 -13.77 -5.53 6.01
N ARG A 88 -13.87 -4.19 6.09
CA ARG A 88 -15.16 -3.48 6.08
C ARG A 88 -15.90 -3.67 4.75
N ALA A 89 -15.20 -3.66 3.63
CA ALA A 89 -15.79 -3.90 2.31
C ALA A 89 -16.34 -5.33 2.19
N LEU A 90 -15.59 -6.33 2.66
CA LEU A 90 -16.00 -7.74 2.71
C LEU A 90 -17.18 -7.96 3.67
N ALA A 91 -17.34 -7.12 4.68
CA ALA A 91 -18.41 -7.18 5.65
C ALA A 91 -19.63 -6.33 5.29
N ARG A 92 -19.78 -5.88 4.06
CA ARG A 92 -20.89 -4.99 3.61
C ARG A 92 -22.29 -5.47 4.03
N HIS A 93 -22.52 -6.76 4.03
CA HIS A 93 -23.80 -7.38 4.42
C HIS A 93 -23.80 -7.96 5.83
N ARG A 94 -22.86 -7.52 6.69
CA ARG A 94 -22.78 -7.89 8.10
C ARG A 94 -23.02 -6.67 9.00
N PRO A 95 -24.28 -6.22 9.17
CA PRO A 95 -24.59 -5.07 10.01
C PRO A 95 -24.11 -5.31 11.45
N GLY A 96 -23.62 -4.27 12.10
CA GLY A 96 -23.12 -4.37 13.47
C GLY A 96 -21.64 -4.68 13.60
N LEU A 97 -20.92 -5.08 12.53
CA LEU A 97 -19.46 -5.27 12.59
C LEU A 97 -18.76 -3.95 12.94
N ARG A 98 -17.90 -4.01 13.96
CA ARG A 98 -17.05 -2.90 14.39
C ARG A 98 -15.58 -3.25 14.21
N VAL A 99 -14.87 -2.42 13.42
CA VAL A 99 -13.44 -2.58 13.12
C VAL A 99 -12.70 -1.33 13.56
N VAL A 100 -11.69 -1.48 14.40
CA VAL A 100 -10.81 -0.39 14.85
C VAL A 100 -9.42 -0.51 14.22
N ILE A 101 -8.80 0.64 13.95
CA ILE A 101 -7.41 0.70 13.50
C ILE A 101 -6.55 1.16 14.68
N LEU A 102 -5.58 0.34 15.09
CA LEU A 102 -4.63 0.61 16.16
C LEU A 102 -3.25 0.90 15.55
N ALA A 103 -3.02 2.14 15.14
CA ALA A 103 -1.77 2.53 14.49
C ALA A 103 -1.22 3.85 15.06
N GLY A 104 0.10 4.00 15.03
CA GLY A 104 0.79 5.22 15.44
C GLY A 104 0.47 6.42 14.51
N GLY A 105 0.96 7.62 14.86
CA GLY A 105 0.75 8.83 14.05
C GLY A 105 -0.66 9.43 14.12
N THR A 106 -1.55 8.85 14.94
CA THR A 106 -2.87 9.41 15.31
C THR A 106 -3.02 9.39 16.83
N PRO A 107 -3.84 10.30 17.40
CA PRO A 107 -4.14 10.30 18.84
C PRO A 107 -4.65 8.94 19.31
N ALA A 108 -4.19 8.49 20.47
CA ALA A 108 -4.62 7.20 21.05
C ALA A 108 -6.04 7.27 21.64
N THR A 109 -6.52 8.45 22.02
CA THR A 109 -7.82 8.63 22.68
C THR A 109 -9.00 8.14 21.85
N PRO A 110 -9.16 8.48 20.54
CA PRO A 110 -10.25 7.93 19.74
C PRO A 110 -10.17 6.41 19.56
N GLN A 111 -8.94 5.85 19.52
CA GLN A 111 -8.76 4.39 19.43
C GLN A 111 -9.22 3.70 20.72
N ARG A 112 -8.89 4.27 21.88
CA ARG A 112 -9.34 3.76 23.18
C ARG A 112 -10.84 3.86 23.33
N GLN A 113 -11.44 4.98 22.99
CA GLN A 113 -12.91 5.15 23.02
C GLN A 113 -13.62 4.10 22.14
N ALA A 114 -13.09 3.81 20.94
CA ALA A 114 -13.64 2.77 20.09
C ALA A 114 -13.53 1.38 20.73
N LEU A 115 -12.41 1.08 21.42
CA LEU A 115 -12.22 -0.18 22.14
C LEU A 115 -13.20 -0.30 23.32
N GLU A 116 -13.38 0.77 24.09
CA GLU A 116 -14.33 0.84 25.22
C GLU A 116 -15.79 0.64 24.78
N GLN A 117 -16.14 1.15 23.60
CA GLN A 117 -17.48 0.93 22.99
C GLN A 117 -17.68 -0.52 22.48
N GLY A 118 -16.63 -1.33 22.49
CA GLY A 118 -16.60 -2.69 21.98
C GLY A 118 -16.39 -2.77 20.47
N VAL A 119 -15.44 -3.61 20.07
CA VAL A 119 -15.09 -3.89 18.67
C VAL A 119 -14.92 -5.39 18.47
N HIS A 120 -15.17 -5.87 17.25
CA HIS A 120 -14.98 -7.29 16.91
C HIS A 120 -13.61 -7.57 16.33
N VAL A 121 -13.07 -6.62 15.57
CA VAL A 121 -11.78 -6.73 14.86
C VAL A 121 -10.92 -5.52 15.16
N ALA A 122 -9.68 -5.75 15.56
CA ALA A 122 -8.63 -4.73 15.58
C ALA A 122 -7.60 -5.03 14.47
N VAL A 123 -7.24 -4.00 13.71
CA VAL A 123 -6.16 -4.05 12.75
C VAL A 123 -5.12 -3.04 13.16
N GLY A 124 -3.88 -3.47 13.40
CA GLY A 124 -2.92 -2.53 13.97
C GLY A 124 -1.45 -2.82 13.71
N THR A 125 -0.62 -1.84 14.07
CA THR A 125 0.84 -2.01 14.07
C THR A 125 1.29 -2.53 15.44
N PRO A 126 2.32 -3.41 15.50
CA PRO A 126 2.74 -4.05 16.75
C PRO A 126 3.01 -3.06 17.90
N GLY A 127 3.72 -1.96 17.65
CA GLY A 127 4.02 -0.96 18.66
C GLY A 127 2.77 -0.34 19.28
N ARG A 128 1.79 0.08 18.46
CA ARG A 128 0.55 0.69 18.95
C ARG A 128 -0.35 -0.32 19.66
N VAL A 129 -0.39 -1.56 19.22
CA VAL A 129 -1.12 -2.63 19.93
C VAL A 129 -0.52 -2.86 21.30
N LEU A 130 0.83 -2.88 21.43
CA LEU A 130 1.51 -2.95 22.73
C LEU A 130 1.21 -1.75 23.62
N ASP A 131 1.16 -0.53 23.10
CA ASP A 131 0.78 0.66 23.86
C ASP A 131 -0.64 0.51 24.45
N HIS A 132 -1.57 -0.06 23.68
CA HIS A 132 -2.91 -0.34 24.19
C HIS A 132 -2.95 -1.49 25.17
N LEU A 133 -2.15 -2.56 24.99
CA LEU A 133 -2.02 -3.66 25.95
C LEU A 133 -1.51 -3.16 27.31
N ALA A 134 -0.48 -2.29 27.30
CA ALA A 134 0.03 -1.67 28.53
C ALA A 134 -1.01 -0.78 29.24
N ARG A 135 -2.09 -0.41 28.54
CA ARG A 135 -3.20 0.42 29.05
C ARG A 135 -4.49 -0.37 29.27
N GLY A 136 -4.40 -1.71 29.29
CA GLY A 136 -5.54 -2.60 29.63
C GLY A 136 -6.36 -3.10 28.44
N LEU A 137 -5.83 -3.08 27.21
CA LEU A 137 -6.48 -3.79 26.10
C LEU A 137 -6.56 -5.27 26.44
N ASP A 138 -7.79 -5.78 26.48
CA ASP A 138 -8.05 -7.20 26.75
C ASP A 138 -8.04 -8.03 25.46
N LEU A 139 -7.16 -9.04 25.41
CA LEU A 139 -7.10 -10.01 24.32
C LEU A 139 -7.70 -11.38 24.72
N SER A 140 -8.27 -11.54 25.89
CA SER A 140 -8.74 -12.84 26.43
C SER A 140 -9.79 -13.52 25.53
N ARG A 141 -10.50 -12.77 24.70
CA ARG A 141 -11.53 -13.27 23.77
C ARG A 141 -11.06 -13.38 22.34
N VAL A 142 -9.78 -13.11 22.06
CA VAL A 142 -9.23 -13.20 20.71
C VAL A 142 -9.11 -14.67 20.30
N THR A 143 -9.86 -15.04 19.28
CA THR A 143 -9.88 -16.39 18.70
C THR A 143 -9.05 -16.51 17.43
N THR A 144 -8.68 -15.37 16.80
CA THR A 144 -7.89 -15.36 15.57
C THR A 144 -6.86 -14.23 15.60
N ILE A 145 -5.60 -14.56 15.34
CA ILE A 145 -4.54 -13.58 15.10
C ILE A 145 -3.94 -13.79 13.71
N VAL A 146 -3.85 -12.71 12.96
CA VAL A 146 -3.23 -12.68 11.62
C VAL A 146 -2.00 -11.80 11.66
N LEU A 147 -0.87 -12.31 11.18
CA LEU A 147 0.31 -11.53 10.86
C LEU A 147 0.36 -11.34 9.34
N ASP A 148 0.05 -10.15 8.85
CA ASP A 148 0.14 -9.84 7.42
C ASP A 148 1.47 -9.13 7.12
N GLU A 149 2.17 -9.57 6.08
CA GLU A 149 3.56 -9.22 5.78
C GLU A 149 4.50 -9.49 6.98
N ALA A 150 4.43 -10.73 7.51
CA ALA A 150 5.18 -11.14 8.71
C ALA A 150 6.70 -10.96 8.56
N ASP A 151 7.27 -11.29 7.39
CA ASP A 151 8.69 -11.07 7.07
C ASP A 151 9.09 -9.61 7.26
N ARG A 152 8.27 -8.70 6.80
CA ARG A 152 8.52 -7.26 6.94
C ARG A 152 8.43 -6.77 8.39
N MET A 153 7.52 -7.34 9.18
CA MET A 153 7.47 -6.98 10.62
C MET A 153 8.78 -7.35 11.32
N LEU A 154 9.38 -8.49 10.98
CA LEU A 154 10.68 -8.89 11.54
C LEU A 154 11.82 -8.00 11.03
N ASP A 155 11.86 -7.71 9.74
CA ASP A 155 12.84 -6.80 9.13
C ASP A 155 12.82 -5.39 9.74
N MET A 156 11.64 -4.95 10.21
CA MET A 156 11.46 -3.67 10.89
C MET A 156 11.74 -3.72 12.40
N GLY A 157 12.19 -4.86 12.92
CA GLY A 157 12.54 -5.03 14.34
C GLY A 157 11.34 -5.25 15.26
N PHE A 158 10.14 -5.55 14.73
CA PHE A 158 8.95 -5.77 15.54
C PHE A 158 8.86 -7.18 16.16
N GLY A 159 9.86 -8.05 15.97
CA GLY A 159 9.82 -9.44 16.44
C GLY A 159 9.43 -9.55 17.91
N VAL A 160 10.14 -8.83 18.80
CA VAL A 160 9.85 -8.81 20.25
C VAL A 160 8.45 -8.29 20.54
N SER A 161 7.99 -7.27 19.81
CA SER A 161 6.66 -6.70 19.97
C SER A 161 5.56 -7.69 19.59
N VAL A 162 5.74 -8.38 18.49
CA VAL A 162 4.82 -9.42 18.00
C VAL A 162 4.74 -10.58 19.02
N GLU A 163 5.88 -11.06 19.52
CA GLU A 163 5.90 -12.14 20.51
C GLU A 163 5.19 -11.75 21.82
N LYS A 164 5.36 -10.52 22.30
CA LYS A 164 4.63 -10.03 23.49
C LYS A 164 3.11 -9.99 23.24
N ILE A 165 2.67 -9.61 22.06
CA ILE A 165 1.25 -9.60 21.71
C ILE A 165 0.71 -11.04 21.64
N LEU A 166 1.44 -11.93 20.96
CA LEU A 166 1.06 -13.34 20.85
C LEU A 166 1.00 -14.03 22.23
N SER A 167 1.89 -13.68 23.17
CA SER A 167 1.90 -14.22 24.53
C SER A 167 0.75 -13.69 25.40
N ALA A 168 0.22 -12.51 25.10
CA ALA A 168 -0.92 -11.93 25.83
C ALA A 168 -2.30 -12.46 25.39
N ALA A 169 -2.37 -13.16 24.27
CA ALA A 169 -3.61 -13.73 23.76
C ALA A 169 -3.75 -15.22 24.13
N PRO A 170 -4.97 -15.77 24.15
CA PRO A 170 -5.21 -17.18 24.49
C PRO A 170 -4.38 -18.13 23.63
N THR A 171 -3.94 -19.26 24.22
CA THR A 171 -3.24 -20.33 23.50
C THR A 171 -4.16 -21.06 22.52
N GLU A 172 -5.44 -21.21 22.89
CA GLU A 172 -6.49 -21.81 22.06
C GLU A 172 -7.07 -20.81 21.06
N ARG A 173 -6.23 -20.39 20.11
CA ARG A 173 -6.61 -19.50 19.02
C ARG A 173 -6.13 -20.05 17.69
N GLN A 174 -6.64 -19.51 16.60
CA GLN A 174 -6.10 -19.68 15.26
C GLN A 174 -5.03 -18.60 15.00
N THR A 175 -3.84 -19.01 14.55
CA THR A 175 -2.74 -18.10 14.26
C THR A 175 -2.32 -18.23 12.80
N LEU A 176 -2.37 -17.13 12.06
CA LEU A 176 -2.16 -17.09 10.62
C LEU A 176 -0.96 -16.21 10.29
N PHE A 177 0.01 -16.76 9.55
CA PHE A 177 1.14 -16.00 9.03
C PHE A 177 1.03 -15.88 7.52
N PHE A 178 0.92 -14.65 7.03
CA PHE A 178 0.99 -14.33 5.62
C PHE A 178 2.27 -13.55 5.32
N SER A 179 3.04 -14.00 4.34
CA SER A 179 4.35 -13.43 4.03
C SER A 179 4.66 -13.58 2.53
N ALA A 180 5.54 -12.75 2.00
CA ALA A 180 6.09 -12.94 0.66
C ALA A 180 7.27 -13.93 0.70
N THR A 181 8.05 -13.91 1.76
CA THR A 181 9.20 -14.78 1.99
C THR A 181 9.05 -15.57 3.29
N PHE A 182 9.75 -16.70 3.40
CA PHE A 182 9.72 -17.53 4.62
C PHE A 182 11.14 -17.78 5.14
N PRO A 183 11.82 -16.74 5.68
CA PRO A 183 13.14 -16.87 6.24
C PRO A 183 13.14 -17.70 7.54
N GLN A 184 14.31 -18.11 7.99
CA GLN A 184 14.47 -18.93 9.21
C GLN A 184 13.87 -18.27 10.46
N SER A 185 13.90 -16.95 10.54
CA SER A 185 13.28 -16.18 11.64
C SER A 185 11.74 -16.35 11.69
N ILE A 186 11.07 -16.34 10.53
CA ILE A 186 9.62 -16.63 10.44
C ILE A 186 9.35 -18.10 10.77
N ALA A 187 10.19 -19.02 10.30
CA ALA A 187 10.06 -20.44 10.61
C ALA A 187 10.16 -20.70 12.12
N ALA A 188 11.11 -20.06 12.80
CA ALA A 188 11.26 -20.15 14.25
C ALA A 188 10.03 -19.58 14.99
N MET A 189 9.53 -18.43 14.57
CA MET A 189 8.32 -17.83 15.13
C MET A 189 7.08 -18.71 14.89
N SER A 190 6.93 -19.26 13.70
CA SER A 190 5.85 -20.19 13.36
C SER A 190 5.88 -21.44 14.27
N LYS A 191 7.04 -22.07 14.43
CA LYS A 191 7.21 -23.23 15.32
C LYS A 191 6.83 -22.95 16.77
N ARG A 192 7.04 -21.71 17.23
CA ARG A 192 6.75 -21.32 18.63
C ARG A 192 5.29 -20.97 18.85
N TRP A 193 4.63 -20.33 17.89
CA TRP A 193 3.35 -19.68 18.10
C TRP A 193 2.18 -20.27 17.31
N GLN A 194 2.42 -21.22 16.42
CA GLN A 194 1.39 -21.90 15.64
C GLN A 194 1.28 -23.37 16.04
N ARG A 195 0.08 -23.94 15.90
CA ARG A 195 -0.23 -25.33 16.20
C ARG A 195 -0.39 -26.13 14.91
N LYS A 196 0.64 -26.92 14.57
CA LYS A 196 0.67 -27.75 13.34
C LYS A 196 0.17 -26.99 12.11
N PRO A 197 0.78 -25.84 11.75
CA PRO A 197 0.29 -25.00 10.68
C PRO A 197 0.34 -25.73 9.34
N ILE A 198 -0.68 -25.48 8.51
CA ILE A 198 -0.66 -25.90 7.11
C ILE A 198 0.16 -24.88 6.34
N HIS A 199 1.13 -25.35 5.57
CA HIS A 199 1.96 -24.51 4.73
C HIS A 199 1.39 -24.48 3.31
N ILE A 200 1.02 -23.28 2.84
CA ILE A 200 0.60 -23.03 1.47
C ILE A 200 1.61 -22.07 0.84
N THR A 201 2.32 -22.58 -0.17
CA THR A 201 3.26 -21.77 -0.95
C THR A 201 2.73 -21.65 -2.37
N ILE A 202 2.38 -20.46 -2.76
CA ILE A 202 2.02 -20.16 -4.14
C ILE A 202 3.30 -19.76 -4.86
N ALA A 203 3.79 -20.69 -5.66
CA ALA A 203 4.91 -20.39 -6.55
C ALA A 203 4.48 -19.30 -7.55
N ASP A 204 5.38 -18.37 -7.83
CA ASP A 204 5.17 -17.44 -8.94
C ASP A 204 5.15 -18.27 -10.24
N ASN A 205 3.96 -18.55 -10.76
CA ASN A 205 3.84 -19.18 -12.07
C ASN A 205 4.46 -18.26 -13.10
N ALA A 206 5.31 -18.80 -13.97
CA ALA A 206 5.97 -18.06 -15.03
C ALA A 206 4.96 -17.28 -15.91
N ALA A 207 3.72 -17.77 -16.06
CA ALA A 207 2.64 -17.13 -16.79
C ALA A 207 2.00 -15.92 -16.08
N THR A 208 2.18 -15.78 -14.76
CA THR A 208 1.66 -14.66 -13.96
C THR A 208 2.76 -13.77 -13.39
N LYS A 209 4.03 -14.15 -13.66
CA LYS A 209 5.16 -13.33 -13.22
C LYS A 209 5.10 -11.98 -13.92
N PRO A 210 5.15 -10.87 -13.16
CA PRO A 210 5.16 -9.55 -13.78
C PRO A 210 6.33 -9.45 -14.76
N GLU A 211 6.05 -9.04 -15.99
CA GLU A 211 7.09 -8.76 -16.96
C GLU A 211 7.79 -7.45 -16.56
N ILE A 212 8.89 -7.58 -15.84
CA ILE A 212 9.69 -6.44 -15.38
C ILE A 212 11.02 -6.47 -16.12
N ARG A 213 11.21 -5.53 -17.02
CA ARG A 213 12.52 -5.29 -17.62
C ARG A 213 13.43 -4.67 -16.58
N GLN A 214 14.55 -5.31 -16.29
CA GLN A 214 15.51 -4.89 -15.28
C GLN A 214 16.78 -4.39 -15.96
N VAL A 215 17.18 -3.15 -15.65
CA VAL A 215 18.35 -2.51 -16.25
C VAL A 215 19.25 -1.98 -15.13
N ALA A 216 20.54 -2.16 -15.26
CA ALA A 216 21.55 -1.58 -14.38
C ALA A 216 22.51 -0.70 -15.17
N HIS A 217 22.72 0.52 -14.67
CA HIS A 217 23.72 1.44 -15.20
C HIS A 217 24.86 1.59 -14.20
N LEU A 218 26.09 1.29 -14.64
CA LEU A 218 27.27 1.56 -13.85
C LEU A 218 27.59 3.04 -13.88
N VAL A 219 27.65 3.67 -12.71
CA VAL A 219 27.86 5.11 -12.57
C VAL A 219 28.93 5.41 -11.52
N ALA A 220 29.68 6.48 -11.71
CA ALA A 220 30.54 6.99 -10.66
C ALA A 220 29.68 7.66 -9.56
N PRO A 221 30.06 7.57 -8.27
CA PRO A 221 29.27 8.16 -7.18
C PRO A 221 28.87 9.62 -7.39
N PRO A 222 29.74 10.55 -7.85
CA PRO A 222 29.38 11.95 -8.05
C PRO A 222 28.41 12.18 -9.22
N ASP A 223 28.31 11.24 -10.16
CA ASP A 223 27.48 11.39 -11.37
C ASP A 223 26.08 10.78 -11.24
N ARG A 224 25.76 10.14 -10.09
CA ARG A 224 24.44 9.51 -9.88
C ARG A 224 23.27 10.45 -10.14
N LEU A 225 23.32 11.70 -9.68
CA LEU A 225 22.25 12.68 -9.89
C LEU A 225 22.09 13.04 -11.37
N LYS A 226 23.21 13.24 -12.08
CA LYS A 226 23.19 13.50 -13.53
C LYS A 226 22.61 12.30 -14.29
N ALA A 227 23.00 11.08 -13.89
CA ALA A 227 22.49 9.84 -14.47
C ALA A 227 20.98 9.70 -14.25
N LEU A 228 20.48 9.96 -13.03
CA LEU A 228 19.05 9.96 -12.74
C LEU A 228 18.27 10.92 -13.64
N VAL A 229 18.74 12.15 -13.77
CA VAL A 229 18.12 13.18 -14.63
C VAL A 229 18.13 12.73 -16.11
N ALA A 230 19.24 12.16 -16.60
CA ALA A 230 19.34 11.66 -17.97
C ALA A 230 18.33 10.51 -18.23
N ILE A 231 18.21 9.55 -17.30
CA ILE A 231 17.27 8.44 -17.36
C ILE A 231 15.81 8.95 -17.38
N LEU A 232 15.46 9.87 -16.49
CA LEU A 232 14.12 10.44 -16.43
C LEU A 232 13.74 11.21 -17.70
N ARG A 233 14.69 11.94 -18.29
CA ARG A 233 14.49 12.63 -19.58
C ARG A 233 14.34 11.68 -20.75
N ALA A 234 15.10 10.58 -20.77
CA ALA A 234 15.07 9.59 -21.84
C ALA A 234 13.77 8.75 -21.81
N HIS A 235 13.39 8.24 -20.65
CA HIS A 235 12.25 7.32 -20.52
C HIS A 235 10.90 8.03 -20.31
N ARG A 236 10.87 9.25 -19.75
CA ARG A 236 9.66 10.03 -19.44
C ARG A 236 8.50 9.21 -18.87
N PRO A 237 8.75 8.38 -17.84
CA PRO A 237 7.73 7.52 -17.30
C PRO A 237 6.61 8.32 -16.63
N ARG A 238 5.35 7.86 -16.76
CA ARG A 238 4.17 8.56 -16.22
C ARG A 238 4.12 8.57 -14.69
N SER A 239 4.70 7.56 -14.04
CA SER A 239 4.78 7.43 -12.59
C SER A 239 6.05 6.69 -12.21
N VAL A 240 6.83 7.25 -11.31
CA VAL A 240 8.14 6.73 -10.88
C VAL A 240 8.26 6.74 -9.38
N LEU A 241 8.78 5.65 -8.84
CA LEU A 241 9.27 5.60 -7.46
C LEU A 241 10.80 5.48 -7.49
N VAL A 242 11.47 6.49 -6.94
CA VAL A 242 12.93 6.52 -6.79
C VAL A 242 13.28 6.10 -5.38
N PHE A 243 13.98 4.99 -5.24
CA PHE A 243 14.42 4.47 -3.94
C PHE A 243 15.79 4.97 -3.54
N CYS A 244 15.87 5.48 -2.32
CA CYS A 244 17.11 5.83 -1.63
C CYS A 244 17.22 5.02 -0.33
N ASN A 245 18.45 4.70 0.09
CA ASN A 245 18.67 3.94 1.33
C ASN A 245 18.53 4.83 2.58
N PHE A 246 18.82 6.13 2.46
CA PHE A 246 18.84 7.08 3.58
C PHE A 246 17.92 8.27 3.34
N LYS A 247 17.35 8.81 4.42
CA LYS A 247 16.45 9.98 4.35
C LYS A 247 17.16 11.25 3.83
N GLU A 248 18.45 11.40 4.13
CA GLU A 248 19.25 12.53 3.64
C GLU A 248 19.41 12.46 2.14
N THR A 249 19.65 11.26 1.58
CA THR A 249 19.70 11.04 0.14
C THR A 249 18.35 11.37 -0.52
N VAL A 250 17.23 11.03 0.12
CA VAL A 250 15.89 11.41 -0.37
C VAL A 250 15.76 12.92 -0.52
N ARG A 251 16.19 13.69 0.48
CA ARG A 251 16.15 15.17 0.44
C ARG A 251 17.00 15.73 -0.68
N VAL A 252 18.25 15.27 -0.79
CA VAL A 252 19.19 15.71 -1.83
C VAL A 252 18.65 15.42 -3.23
N VAL A 253 18.18 14.19 -3.47
CA VAL A 253 17.62 13.77 -4.76
C VAL A 253 16.36 14.56 -5.10
N THR A 254 15.46 14.76 -4.14
CA THR A 254 14.22 15.54 -4.38
C THR A 254 14.54 16.98 -4.75
N THR A 255 15.44 17.63 -4.00
CA THR A 255 15.87 19.01 -4.29
C THR A 255 16.50 19.11 -5.68
N ALA A 256 17.38 18.18 -6.04
CA ALA A 256 18.02 18.17 -7.35
C ALA A 256 17.00 17.97 -8.50
N LEU A 257 16.03 17.09 -8.33
CA LEU A 257 14.96 16.87 -9.32
C LEU A 257 14.06 18.09 -9.46
N THR A 258 13.68 18.73 -8.35
CA THR A 258 12.87 19.95 -8.36
C THR A 258 13.62 21.10 -9.05
N SER A 259 14.93 21.27 -8.77
CA SER A 259 15.80 22.24 -9.46
C SER A 259 15.94 21.94 -10.96
N ALA A 260 15.83 20.68 -11.36
CA ALA A 260 15.83 20.26 -12.77
C ALA A 260 14.43 20.31 -13.41
N HIS A 261 13.46 20.97 -12.76
CA HIS A 261 12.06 21.17 -13.16
C HIS A 261 11.25 19.88 -13.29
N PHE A 262 11.57 18.84 -12.50
CA PHE A 262 10.70 17.68 -12.34
C PHE A 262 9.74 17.89 -11.18
N GLY A 263 8.48 17.49 -11.37
CA GLY A 263 7.51 17.40 -10.27
C GLY A 263 7.82 16.20 -9.38
N ALA A 264 8.69 16.39 -8.37
CA ALA A 264 9.12 15.36 -7.44
C ALA A 264 8.73 15.69 -6.00
N GLU A 265 8.32 14.67 -5.25
CA GLU A 265 7.99 14.77 -3.82
C GLU A 265 8.81 13.78 -3.01
N ALA A 266 9.21 14.19 -1.80
CA ALA A 266 9.94 13.36 -0.85
C ALA A 266 9.01 12.57 0.05
N LEU A 267 9.36 11.31 0.34
CA LEU A 267 8.65 10.49 1.32
C LEU A 267 9.65 9.77 2.25
N HIS A 268 9.75 10.22 3.48
CA HIS A 268 10.66 9.65 4.49
C HIS A 268 10.04 9.67 5.89
N GLY A 269 10.69 9.00 6.85
CA GLY A 269 10.14 8.79 8.20
C GLY A 269 9.91 10.05 9.03
N ASP A 270 10.58 11.16 8.71
CA ASP A 270 10.45 12.42 9.47
C ASP A 270 9.21 13.24 9.05
N LEU A 271 8.52 12.85 7.97
CA LEU A 271 7.29 13.54 7.57
C LEU A 271 6.17 13.26 8.57
N GLU A 272 5.47 14.32 8.97
CA GLU A 272 4.23 14.17 9.70
C GLU A 272 3.18 13.41 8.86
N GLN A 273 2.25 12.73 9.54
CA GLN A 273 1.27 11.91 8.85
C GLN A 273 0.42 12.70 7.86
N ARG A 274 0.06 13.94 8.21
CA ARG A 274 -0.69 14.82 7.31
C ARG A 274 0.07 15.12 6.01
N ASP A 275 1.38 15.34 6.11
CA ASP A 275 2.22 15.59 4.94
C ASP A 275 2.41 14.34 4.11
N ARG A 276 2.56 13.16 4.74
CA ARG A 276 2.59 11.88 4.03
C ARG A 276 1.28 11.65 3.25
N ASP A 277 0.13 11.87 3.88
CA ASP A 277 -1.18 11.72 3.23
C ASP A 277 -1.31 12.68 2.04
N ARG A 278 -0.82 13.93 2.17
CA ARG A 278 -0.78 14.93 1.11
C ARG A 278 0.09 14.51 -0.08
N VAL A 279 1.33 14.11 0.19
CA VAL A 279 2.28 13.63 -0.84
C VAL A 279 1.70 12.43 -1.58
N MET A 280 1.12 11.49 -0.84
CA MET A 280 0.50 10.30 -1.41
C MET A 280 -0.73 10.60 -2.26
N ALA A 281 -1.57 11.55 -1.82
CA ALA A 281 -2.72 11.97 -2.61
C ALA A 281 -2.29 12.63 -3.93
N LYS A 282 -1.30 13.53 -3.90
CA LYS A 282 -0.72 14.15 -5.11
C LYS A 282 -0.17 13.11 -6.07
N PHE A 283 0.57 12.12 -5.55
CA PHE A 283 1.16 11.07 -6.37
C PHE A 283 0.09 10.14 -6.98
N ARG A 284 -0.88 9.69 -6.21
CA ARG A 284 -1.98 8.83 -6.70
C ARG A 284 -2.90 9.53 -7.68
N ASN A 285 -3.08 10.84 -7.52
CA ASN A 285 -3.89 11.67 -8.42
C ASN A 285 -3.15 12.04 -9.71
N GLY A 286 -1.83 11.80 -9.79
CA GLY A 286 -1.02 12.19 -10.94
C GLY A 286 -0.64 13.68 -10.97
N THR A 287 -0.83 14.41 -9.85
CA THR A 287 -0.30 15.77 -9.68
C THR A 287 1.22 15.76 -9.62
N THR A 288 1.78 14.75 -8.96
CA THR A 288 3.21 14.48 -8.88
C THR A 288 3.51 13.16 -9.57
N HIS A 289 4.52 13.14 -10.43
CA HIS A 289 4.89 11.96 -11.21
C HIS A 289 6.08 11.18 -10.62
N ILE A 290 6.88 11.83 -9.79
CA ILE A 290 8.09 11.24 -9.18
C ILE A 290 7.97 11.29 -7.68
N LEU A 291 8.00 10.12 -7.06
CA LEU A 291 8.09 9.99 -5.61
C LEU A 291 9.49 9.50 -5.25
N VAL A 292 10.21 10.23 -4.41
CA VAL A 292 11.53 9.84 -3.90
C VAL A 292 11.36 9.34 -2.47
N ALA A 293 11.72 8.09 -2.19
CA ALA A 293 11.40 7.50 -0.90
C ALA A 293 12.49 6.56 -0.37
N THR A 294 12.51 6.39 0.96
CA THR A 294 13.21 5.27 1.60
C THR A 294 12.33 4.02 1.60
N ASP A 295 12.94 2.84 1.73
CA ASP A 295 12.19 1.57 1.87
C ASP A 295 11.16 1.62 2.98
N VAL A 296 11.55 2.11 4.16
CA VAL A 296 10.66 2.19 5.33
C VAL A 296 9.45 3.07 5.04
N ALA A 297 9.66 4.19 4.37
CA ALA A 297 8.58 5.12 4.06
C ALA A 297 7.67 4.62 2.90
N ALA A 298 8.23 3.91 1.94
CA ALA A 298 7.50 3.33 0.81
C ALA A 298 6.79 2.01 1.16
N ARG A 299 7.15 1.37 2.29
CA ARG A 299 6.51 0.13 2.76
C ARG A 299 5.07 0.38 3.18
N GLY A 300 4.21 -0.60 2.91
CA GLY A 300 2.79 -0.54 3.26
C GLY A 300 1.96 0.47 2.47
N LEU A 301 2.59 1.26 1.59
CA LEU A 301 1.85 2.13 0.69
C LEU A 301 1.24 1.32 -0.43
N ASP A 302 -0.02 1.59 -0.72
CA ASP A 302 -0.68 1.09 -1.93
C ASP A 302 -0.15 1.88 -3.14
N ILE A 303 1.09 1.57 -3.49
CA ILE A 303 1.79 2.06 -4.69
C ILE A 303 2.18 0.83 -5.49
N SER A 304 1.41 0.53 -6.51
CA SER A 304 1.65 -0.60 -7.41
C SER A 304 1.26 -0.23 -8.83
N GLY A 305 1.76 -0.97 -9.80
CA GLY A 305 1.49 -0.70 -11.22
C GLY A 305 2.17 0.57 -11.72
N LEU A 306 3.29 0.96 -11.09
CA LEU A 306 4.08 2.10 -11.56
C LEU A 306 4.68 1.82 -12.93
N ALA A 307 4.83 2.88 -13.74
CA ALA A 307 5.50 2.79 -15.03
C ALA A 307 6.99 2.44 -14.86
N ALA A 308 7.64 2.97 -13.82
CA ALA A 308 9.02 2.63 -13.53
C ALA A 308 9.35 2.68 -12.03
N VAL A 309 10.37 1.91 -11.66
CA VAL A 309 11.06 1.96 -10.37
C VAL A 309 12.53 2.26 -10.63
N ILE A 310 13.09 3.23 -9.94
CA ILE A 310 14.50 3.56 -10.04
C ILE A 310 15.15 3.38 -8.67
N GLN A 311 16.19 2.58 -8.59
CA GLN A 311 17.03 2.47 -7.41
C GLN A 311 18.19 3.45 -7.56
N PHE A 312 18.06 4.64 -6.98
CA PHE A 312 19.13 5.63 -6.93
C PHE A 312 20.34 5.08 -6.16
N GLU A 313 20.06 4.35 -5.11
CA GLU A 313 21.02 3.50 -4.41
C GLU A 313 20.52 2.05 -4.45
N LEU A 314 21.42 1.13 -4.81
CA LEU A 314 21.07 -0.29 -4.85
C LEU A 314 20.59 -0.76 -3.47
N ALA A 315 19.57 -1.56 -3.45
CA ALA A 315 19.02 -2.16 -2.22
C ALA A 315 20.11 -2.86 -1.40
N THR A 316 20.01 -2.77 -0.09
CA THR A 316 21.01 -3.36 0.83
C THR A 316 20.97 -4.88 0.85
N THR A 317 19.82 -5.49 0.54
CA THR A 317 19.62 -6.94 0.48
C THR A 317 18.88 -7.35 -0.80
N PRO A 318 19.11 -8.57 -1.31
CA PRO A 318 18.37 -9.11 -2.46
C PRO A 318 16.85 -9.15 -2.24
N ALA A 319 16.37 -9.44 -1.04
CA ALA A 319 14.96 -9.44 -0.70
C ALA A 319 14.35 -8.03 -0.86
N THR A 320 15.05 -7.00 -0.35
CA THR A 320 14.63 -5.59 -0.52
C THR A 320 14.62 -5.20 -2.00
N TYR A 321 15.58 -5.68 -2.81
CA TYR A 321 15.60 -5.46 -4.25
C TYR A 321 14.31 -5.97 -4.92
N VAL A 322 13.94 -7.21 -4.67
CA VAL A 322 12.71 -7.82 -5.20
C VAL A 322 11.46 -7.05 -4.78
N HIS A 323 11.40 -6.62 -3.52
CA HIS A 323 10.29 -5.82 -3.01
C HIS A 323 10.18 -4.43 -3.69
N ARG A 324 11.31 -3.81 -4.03
CA ARG A 324 11.34 -2.52 -4.74
C ARG A 324 10.84 -2.69 -6.17
N ILE A 325 11.39 -3.64 -6.92
CA ILE A 325 10.98 -3.86 -8.32
C ILE A 325 9.52 -4.31 -8.43
N GLY A 326 9.01 -5.05 -7.46
CA GLY A 326 7.60 -5.47 -7.39
C GLY A 326 6.60 -4.30 -7.24
N ARG A 327 7.01 -3.04 -7.29
CA ARG A 327 6.12 -1.86 -7.39
C ARG A 327 5.72 -1.55 -8.83
N THR A 328 6.39 -2.13 -9.82
CA THR A 328 6.06 -2.05 -11.24
C THR A 328 5.67 -3.42 -11.81
N GLY A 329 5.26 -3.50 -13.06
CA GLY A 329 4.95 -4.75 -13.75
C GLY A 329 3.76 -5.50 -13.19
N ARG A 330 2.63 -4.82 -12.88
CA ARG A 330 1.42 -5.46 -12.35
C ARG A 330 0.23 -5.34 -13.30
N ALA A 331 -0.76 -6.21 -13.09
CA ALA A 331 -2.03 -6.23 -13.84
C ALA A 331 -1.85 -6.37 -15.36
N GLY A 332 -0.86 -7.15 -15.80
CA GLY A 332 -0.62 -7.41 -17.22
C GLY A 332 0.09 -6.27 -17.99
N THR A 333 0.53 -5.22 -17.28
CA THR A 333 1.34 -4.15 -17.87
C THR A 333 2.83 -4.40 -17.63
N PRO A 334 3.68 -4.32 -18.68
CA PRO A 334 5.14 -4.42 -18.53
C PRO A 334 5.67 -3.33 -17.59
N GLY A 335 6.63 -3.68 -16.75
CA GLY A 335 7.29 -2.78 -15.81
C GLY A 335 8.73 -2.51 -16.17
N LEU A 336 9.26 -1.35 -15.73
CA LEU A 336 10.66 -0.98 -15.88
C LEU A 336 11.30 -0.78 -14.51
N ALA A 337 12.38 -1.52 -14.24
CA ALA A 337 13.19 -1.36 -13.04
C ALA A 337 14.63 -0.98 -13.42
N ILE A 338 15.10 0.15 -12.93
CA ILE A 338 16.44 0.67 -13.24
C ILE A 338 17.23 0.80 -11.94
N ALA A 339 18.48 0.33 -11.93
CA ALA A 339 19.41 0.49 -10.82
C ALA A 339 20.63 1.33 -11.22
N LEU A 340 20.96 2.35 -10.43
CA LEU A 340 22.21 3.10 -10.51
C LEU A 340 23.24 2.43 -9.60
N VAL A 341 24.21 1.76 -10.18
CA VAL A 341 25.15 0.87 -9.50
C VAL A 341 26.55 1.49 -9.51
N VAL A 342 27.22 1.53 -8.37
CA VAL A 342 28.63 1.90 -8.30
C VAL A 342 29.51 0.65 -8.33
N ALA A 343 30.80 0.81 -8.59
CA ALA A 343 31.74 -0.32 -8.67
C ALA A 343 31.72 -1.21 -7.42
N ALA A 344 31.58 -0.62 -6.23
CA ALA A 344 31.50 -1.35 -4.97
C ALA A 344 30.22 -2.21 -4.82
N ASP A 345 29.17 -1.95 -5.60
CA ASP A 345 27.88 -2.65 -5.50
C ASP A 345 27.81 -3.92 -6.38
N GLN A 346 28.84 -4.25 -7.14
CA GLN A 346 28.79 -5.31 -8.17
C GLN A 346 28.43 -6.70 -7.59
N GLN A 347 29.04 -7.08 -6.46
CA GLN A 347 28.73 -8.37 -5.81
C GLN A 347 27.28 -8.42 -5.35
N ARG A 348 26.79 -7.30 -4.78
CA ARG A 348 25.40 -7.16 -4.33
C ARG A 348 24.42 -7.21 -5.51
N LEU A 349 24.77 -6.57 -6.65
CA LEU A 349 23.97 -6.65 -7.87
C LEU A 349 23.86 -8.10 -8.38
N GLN A 350 24.96 -8.87 -8.36
CA GLN A 350 24.93 -10.28 -8.74
C GLN A 350 24.02 -11.11 -7.83
N ALA A 351 24.03 -10.85 -6.52
CA ALA A 351 23.13 -11.52 -5.59
C ALA A 351 21.66 -11.13 -5.84
N CYS A 352 21.37 -9.85 -6.16
CA CYS A 352 20.05 -9.39 -6.55
C CYS A 352 19.58 -10.05 -7.84
N ASP A 353 20.44 -10.16 -8.84
CA ASP A 353 20.14 -10.79 -10.13
C ASP A 353 19.71 -12.27 -9.95
N LYS A 354 20.45 -13.03 -9.16
CA LYS A 354 20.11 -14.43 -8.85
C LYS A 354 18.71 -14.56 -8.23
N VAL A 355 18.38 -13.71 -7.26
CA VAL A 355 17.11 -13.80 -6.51
C VAL A 355 15.92 -13.26 -7.32
N SER A 356 16.16 -12.27 -8.21
CA SER A 356 15.10 -11.73 -9.07
C SER A 356 14.77 -12.62 -10.29
N GLY A 357 15.49 -13.72 -10.46
CA GLY A 357 15.28 -14.67 -11.56
C GLY A 357 16.22 -14.49 -12.73
N GLY A 358 17.25 -13.67 -12.58
CA GLY A 358 18.24 -13.35 -13.62
C GLY A 358 17.73 -12.31 -14.62
N GLY A 359 18.62 -11.87 -15.50
CA GLY A 359 18.25 -11.01 -16.63
C GLY A 359 18.37 -9.51 -16.37
N ILE A 360 19.14 -9.07 -15.37
CA ILE A 360 19.47 -7.64 -15.24
C ILE A 360 20.41 -7.23 -16.38
N GLU A 361 19.86 -6.46 -17.33
CA GLU A 361 20.61 -5.91 -18.45
C GLU A 361 21.61 -4.85 -17.96
N ARG A 362 22.88 -4.95 -18.35
CA ARG A 362 23.87 -3.90 -18.07
C ARG A 362 24.03 -3.02 -19.28
N LEU A 363 23.55 -1.78 -19.18
CA LEU A 363 23.52 -0.85 -20.29
C LEU A 363 24.31 0.44 -19.96
N PRO A 364 24.92 1.09 -20.96
CA PRO A 364 25.45 2.44 -20.78
C PRO A 364 24.31 3.43 -20.46
N LEU A 365 24.65 4.55 -19.84
CA LEU A 365 23.67 5.62 -19.62
C LEU A 365 23.12 6.14 -20.96
N PRO A 366 21.84 6.50 -21.02
CA PRO A 366 21.27 7.12 -22.21
C PRO A 366 21.95 8.45 -22.48
N THR A 367 22.44 8.63 -23.71
CA THR A 367 23.03 9.90 -24.13
C THR A 367 21.94 10.93 -24.45
N PRO A 368 22.11 12.20 -24.11
CA PRO A 368 21.10 13.23 -24.35
C PRO A 368 20.67 13.40 -25.81
N THR A 369 21.49 12.93 -26.76
CA THR A 369 21.34 13.17 -28.20
C THR A 369 20.61 12.06 -28.96
N SER A 370 20.31 10.91 -28.37
CA SER A 370 19.72 9.76 -29.07
C SER A 370 18.21 9.62 -28.94
N ALA A 371 17.51 10.65 -28.48
CA ALA A 371 16.05 10.68 -28.49
C ALA A 371 15.46 10.98 -29.90
N LYS A 372 15.88 10.26 -30.94
CA LYS A 372 14.95 9.88 -32.02
C LYS A 372 14.04 8.82 -31.38
N VAL A 373 12.96 9.31 -30.80
CA VAL A 373 11.81 8.50 -30.46
C VAL A 373 11.40 7.81 -31.76
N THR A 374 11.75 6.52 -31.93
CA THR A 374 10.96 5.65 -32.77
C THR A 374 9.58 5.67 -32.12
N ALA A 375 8.72 6.50 -32.70
CA ALA A 375 7.30 6.51 -32.43
C ALA A 375 6.75 5.17 -32.93
N SER A 376 6.93 4.12 -32.12
CA SER A 376 6.15 2.93 -32.19
C SER A 376 4.95 3.18 -31.29
N GLU A 377 3.89 3.53 -31.95
CA GLU A 377 2.49 3.38 -31.63
C GLU A 377 1.91 4.14 -30.44
N ASN A 378 1.26 5.25 -30.78
CA ASN A 378 -0.01 5.72 -30.19
C ASN A 378 -0.14 5.80 -28.68
N HIS A 379 0.78 6.50 -28.01
CA HIS A 379 0.40 7.22 -26.82
C HIS A 379 0.93 8.66 -26.92
N THR A 380 0.30 9.44 -27.78
CA THR A 380 0.20 10.88 -27.57
C THR A 380 -0.20 11.01 -26.10
N PRO A 381 0.51 11.78 -25.24
CA PRO A 381 -0.13 12.21 -24.03
C PRO A 381 -1.35 12.98 -24.51
N ALA A 382 -2.51 12.40 -24.34
CA ALA A 382 -3.72 13.19 -24.36
C ALA A 382 -3.37 14.35 -23.42
N VAL A 383 -3.50 15.57 -23.93
CA VAL A 383 -3.47 16.81 -23.17
C VAL A 383 -4.67 16.78 -22.23
N LEU A 384 -4.67 15.84 -21.30
CA LEU A 384 -5.32 16.00 -20.03
C LEU A 384 -4.47 17.07 -19.38
N GLY A 385 -4.95 18.30 -19.37
CA GLY A 385 -4.31 19.43 -18.71
C GLY A 385 -3.84 18.96 -17.34
N ALA A 386 -2.64 19.37 -16.90
CA ALA A 386 -1.98 18.89 -15.70
C ALA A 386 -3.00 18.62 -14.61
N VAL A 387 -3.01 17.39 -14.10
CA VAL A 387 -3.94 17.01 -13.02
C VAL A 387 -3.45 17.61 -11.74
N GLU A 388 -4.33 18.24 -11.01
CA GLU A 388 -4.05 18.83 -9.70
C GLU A 388 -4.97 18.25 -8.64
N THR A 389 -4.54 18.37 -7.38
CA THR A 389 -5.27 17.85 -6.24
C THR A 389 -5.99 18.98 -5.52
N LEU A 390 -7.31 18.88 -5.45
CA LEU A 390 -8.18 19.67 -4.59
C LEU A 390 -8.19 19.08 -3.19
N PHE A 391 -8.05 19.92 -2.16
CA PHE A 391 -8.31 19.61 -0.76
C PHE A 391 -9.69 20.13 -0.36
N ILE A 392 -10.45 19.30 0.37
CA ILE A 392 -11.73 19.65 0.99
C ILE A 392 -11.60 19.40 2.49
N SER A 393 -11.93 20.38 3.33
CA SER A 393 -11.76 20.32 4.79
C SER A 393 -12.76 19.41 5.52
N GLY A 394 -13.45 18.50 4.82
CA GLY A 394 -14.40 17.53 5.34
C GLY A 394 -14.01 16.10 5.03
N GLY A 395 -14.36 15.17 5.91
CA GLY A 395 -14.02 13.77 5.79
C GLY A 395 -15.07 12.79 6.33
N ARG A 396 -14.64 11.59 6.71
CA ARG A 396 -15.54 10.55 7.24
C ARG A 396 -16.22 10.93 8.56
N VAL A 397 -15.55 11.71 9.39
CA VAL A 397 -16.14 12.23 10.66
C VAL A 397 -17.36 13.08 10.37
N ASP A 398 -17.35 13.80 9.24
CA ASP A 398 -18.48 14.60 8.76
C ASP A 398 -19.49 13.75 7.98
N LYS A 399 -19.35 12.42 8.03
CA LYS A 399 -20.21 11.46 7.32
C LYS A 399 -20.26 11.66 5.80
N LEU A 400 -19.15 12.18 5.21
CA LEU A 400 -19.03 12.34 3.76
C LEU A 400 -18.76 11.01 3.07
N ARG A 401 -19.40 10.84 1.91
CA ARG A 401 -19.22 9.69 1.00
C ARG A 401 -18.75 10.20 -0.37
N PRO A 402 -18.13 9.38 -1.19
CA PRO A 402 -17.72 9.77 -2.55
C PRO A 402 -18.89 10.33 -3.39
N SER A 403 -20.09 9.75 -3.25
CA SER A 403 -21.32 10.25 -3.91
C SER A 403 -21.70 11.65 -3.47
N ASP A 404 -21.53 12.00 -2.19
CA ASP A 404 -21.85 13.33 -1.67
C ASP A 404 -20.91 14.40 -2.26
N ILE A 405 -19.62 14.06 -2.35
CA ILE A 405 -18.60 14.92 -2.96
C ILE A 405 -18.86 15.10 -4.45
N LEU A 406 -19.10 14.00 -5.15
CA LEU A 406 -19.38 14.01 -6.59
C LEU A 406 -20.64 14.85 -6.86
N GLY A 407 -21.73 14.63 -6.09
CA GLY A 407 -22.98 15.36 -6.24
C GLY A 407 -22.83 16.87 -6.00
N ALA A 408 -22.06 17.27 -4.97
CA ALA A 408 -21.82 18.69 -4.71
C ALA A 408 -20.95 19.35 -5.80
N LEU A 409 -19.92 18.65 -6.29
CA LEU A 409 -19.07 19.18 -7.37
C LEU A 409 -19.81 19.26 -8.71
N THR A 410 -20.73 18.34 -9.00
CA THR A 410 -21.49 18.38 -10.25
C THR A 410 -22.74 19.25 -10.17
N GLY A 411 -23.41 19.28 -9.03
CA GLY A 411 -24.61 20.09 -8.80
C GLY A 411 -24.27 21.53 -8.46
N ASP A 412 -23.79 21.78 -7.22
CA ASP A 412 -23.60 23.13 -6.72
C ASP A 412 -22.46 23.88 -7.43
N ALA A 413 -21.37 23.19 -7.75
CA ALA A 413 -20.23 23.79 -8.44
C ALA A 413 -20.30 23.66 -9.98
N GLY A 414 -21.27 22.95 -10.54
CA GLY A 414 -21.53 22.86 -11.97
C GLY A 414 -20.45 22.15 -12.79
N LEU A 415 -19.60 21.32 -12.17
CA LEU A 415 -18.54 20.61 -12.86
C LEU A 415 -19.10 19.40 -13.64
N GLN A 416 -18.53 19.11 -14.79
CA GLN A 416 -18.83 17.86 -15.51
C GLN A 416 -18.22 16.66 -14.77
N ALA A 417 -18.97 15.58 -14.62
CA ALA A 417 -18.50 14.36 -13.94
C ALA A 417 -17.20 13.79 -14.54
N THR A 418 -17.01 13.96 -15.83
CA THR A 418 -15.80 13.55 -16.57
C THR A 418 -14.54 14.35 -16.19
N ALA A 419 -14.70 15.54 -15.60
CA ALA A 419 -13.59 16.36 -15.12
C ALA A 419 -13.16 15.99 -13.70
N ILE A 420 -13.93 15.15 -13.00
CA ILE A 420 -13.68 14.72 -11.65
C ILE A 420 -13.03 13.33 -11.68
N GLY A 421 -11.78 13.27 -11.27
CA GLY A 421 -11.04 12.03 -11.17
C GLY A 421 -11.22 11.34 -9.81
N ARG A 422 -10.15 10.79 -9.28
CA ARG A 422 -10.13 10.03 -8.03
C ARG A 422 -10.58 10.90 -6.85
N ILE A 423 -11.46 10.36 -6.00
CA ILE A 423 -11.91 10.94 -4.74
C ILE A 423 -11.39 10.08 -3.60
N GLU A 424 -10.54 10.63 -2.74
CA GLU A 424 -9.99 9.95 -1.55
C GLU A 424 -10.49 10.66 -0.28
N ILE A 425 -11.30 9.96 0.52
CA ILE A 425 -11.85 10.49 1.77
C ILE A 425 -11.06 9.95 2.95
N SER A 426 -10.38 10.84 3.67
CA SER A 426 -9.75 10.57 4.97
C SER A 426 -10.74 10.85 6.12
N ASP A 427 -10.30 10.71 7.35
CA ASP A 427 -11.19 10.92 8.51
C ASP A 427 -11.68 12.37 8.59
N ARG A 428 -10.79 13.34 8.34
CA ARG A 428 -11.10 14.78 8.53
C ARG A 428 -10.98 15.64 7.27
N PHE A 429 -10.59 15.08 6.15
CA PHE A 429 -10.43 15.80 4.89
C PHE A 429 -10.60 14.87 3.69
N THR A 430 -10.77 15.46 2.53
CA THR A 430 -10.90 14.74 1.26
C THR A 430 -9.97 15.33 0.23
N TYR A 431 -9.39 14.47 -0.61
CA TYR A 431 -8.63 14.85 -1.79
C TYR A 431 -9.38 14.44 -3.05
N VAL A 432 -9.42 15.34 -4.05
CA VAL A 432 -10.07 15.09 -5.34
C VAL A 432 -9.10 15.45 -6.46
N ALA A 433 -8.96 14.57 -7.45
CA ALA A 433 -8.21 14.85 -8.67
C ALA A 433 -9.07 15.67 -9.63
N LEU A 434 -8.57 16.81 -10.11
CA LEU A 434 -9.21 17.67 -11.10
C LEU A 434 -8.18 18.12 -12.15
N SER A 435 -8.61 18.50 -13.35
CA SER A 435 -7.70 19.19 -14.26
C SER A 435 -7.32 20.57 -13.71
N ALA A 436 -6.10 21.04 -13.97
CA ALA A 436 -5.61 22.32 -13.47
C ALA A 436 -6.53 23.50 -13.82
N ALA A 437 -7.06 23.52 -15.02
CA ALA A 437 -7.99 24.57 -15.49
C ALA A 437 -9.28 24.56 -14.68
N VAL A 438 -9.88 23.38 -14.49
CA VAL A 438 -11.11 23.20 -13.72
C VAL A 438 -10.90 23.57 -12.25
N LEU A 439 -9.78 23.13 -11.64
CA LEU A 439 -9.47 23.49 -10.26
C LEU A 439 -9.29 25.01 -10.09
N GLN A 440 -8.59 25.67 -11.03
CA GLN A 440 -8.40 27.11 -10.97
C GLN A 440 -9.74 27.87 -11.08
N GLN A 441 -10.62 27.44 -11.97
CA GLN A 441 -11.95 28.02 -12.11
C GLN A 441 -12.79 27.79 -10.85
N LEU A 442 -12.81 26.56 -10.33
CA LEU A 442 -13.55 26.19 -9.11
C LEU A 442 -13.15 27.06 -7.91
N LEU A 443 -11.83 27.19 -7.65
CA LEU A 443 -11.34 27.97 -6.50
C LEU A 443 -11.60 29.48 -6.61
N ARG A 444 -11.77 30.02 -7.83
CA ARG A 444 -12.16 31.42 -8.05
C ARG A 444 -13.62 31.66 -7.75
N SER A 445 -14.49 30.73 -8.13
CA SER A 445 -15.94 30.85 -7.98
C SER A 445 -16.46 30.34 -6.64
N HIS A 446 -15.80 29.32 -6.06
CA HIS A 446 -16.24 28.62 -4.85
C HIS A 446 -15.09 28.42 -3.87
N PRO A 447 -14.80 29.38 -2.97
CA PRO A 447 -13.82 29.18 -1.90
C PRO A 447 -14.28 28.15 -0.86
N THR A 448 -15.59 27.90 -0.80
CA THR A 448 -16.22 26.86 0.02
C THR A 448 -17.22 26.08 -0.84
N LEU A 449 -17.45 24.84 -0.50
CA LEU A 449 -18.44 23.96 -1.13
C LEU A 449 -19.42 23.48 -0.08
N ARG A 450 -20.71 23.62 -0.34
CA ARG A 450 -21.77 23.08 0.51
C ARG A 450 -21.95 21.60 0.17
N ILE A 451 -21.74 20.74 1.17
CA ILE A 451 -21.96 19.30 1.01
C ILE A 451 -22.93 18.88 2.12
N LYS A 452 -24.11 18.37 1.76
CA LYS A 452 -25.22 18.18 2.70
C LYS A 452 -25.60 19.52 3.34
N ALA A 453 -25.55 19.63 4.65
CA ALA A 453 -25.90 20.84 5.38
C ALA A 453 -24.70 21.70 5.83
N HIS A 454 -23.46 21.31 5.48
CA HIS A 454 -22.23 21.91 5.97
C HIS A 454 -21.41 22.54 4.85
N ASN A 455 -20.75 23.67 5.14
CA ASN A 455 -19.80 24.31 4.23
C ASN A 455 -18.38 23.84 4.53
N PHE A 456 -17.66 23.38 3.50
CA PHE A 456 -16.28 22.92 3.60
C PHE A 456 -15.36 23.80 2.77
N ARG A 457 -14.20 24.14 3.33
CA ARG A 457 -13.19 24.95 2.65
C ARG A 457 -12.53 24.14 1.54
N LEU A 458 -12.33 24.79 0.39
CA LEU A 458 -11.63 24.26 -0.76
C LEU A 458 -10.25 24.89 -0.87
N GLU A 459 -9.22 24.09 -1.11
CA GLU A 459 -7.86 24.56 -1.33
C GLU A 459 -7.15 23.74 -2.39
N ARG A 460 -6.23 24.38 -3.11
CA ARG A 460 -5.27 23.67 -3.93
C ARG A 460 -4.20 23.03 -3.04
N VAL A 461 -3.90 21.76 -3.23
CA VAL A 461 -2.79 21.11 -2.57
C VAL A 461 -1.48 21.56 -3.22
N ARG A 462 -0.66 22.26 -2.45
CA ARG A 462 0.66 22.77 -2.88
C ARG A 462 1.75 21.73 -2.68
#